data_d2e02ec05e457a0393d182ed198d4f1f
#
_entry.id   d2e02ec05e457a0393d182ed198d4f1f
#
_cell.length_a   1.000
_cell.length_b   1.000
_cell.length_c   1.000
_cell.angle_alpha   90.00
_cell.angle_beta   90.00
_cell.angle_gamma   90.00
#
_symmetry.space_group_name_H-M   'P 1'
#
loop_
_entity.id
_entity.type
_entity.pdbx_description
1 polymer ?
#
loop_
_entity_poly.entity_id
_entity_poly.type
_entity_poly.pdbx_seq_one_letter_code
_entity_poly.pdbx_strand_id
1 'polypeptide(L)'
;MTESGTPVLTRIVTIANKRGLHARAAAKFVTLAERFGASVEVVRGGEPPVSARSIMGLMMLGAGKGCALELRAEGWDAKEALDALTALVEAGFDERD
;
A
#
# COMPACT_ATOMS: atom_id res chain seq x y z
N MET A 1 19.47 -22.78 4.07
CA MET A 1 18.89 -22.21 3.63
C MET A 1 19.07 -21.37 2.85
N THR A 2 19.02 -21.23 2.39
CA THR A 2 19.13 -20.46 1.77
C THR A 2 18.39 -19.69 1.40
N GLU A 3 18.07 -19.08 1.58
CA GLU A 3 17.29 -18.38 1.11
C GLU A 3 17.61 -17.62 0.23
N SER A 4 17.32 -17.46 -0.26
CA SER A 4 17.70 -16.89 -1.45
C SER A 4 16.86 -15.79 -1.93
N GLY A 5 15.86 -15.43 -1.47
CA GLY A 5 15.03 -14.36 -1.95
C GLY A 5 15.51 -13.00 -1.51
N THR A 6 15.01 -11.95 -2.14
CA THR A 6 15.21 -10.59 -1.66
C THR A 6 14.51 -10.44 -0.33
N PRO A 7 15.04 -9.59 0.55
CA PRO A 7 14.37 -9.35 1.82
C PRO A 7 13.04 -8.66 1.61
N VAL A 8 12.10 -8.91 2.51
CA VAL A 8 10.84 -8.20 2.53
C VAL A 8 11.05 -6.90 3.30
N LEU A 9 10.75 -5.78 2.66
CA LEU A 9 10.84 -4.47 3.31
C LEU A 9 9.44 -4.06 3.76
N THR A 10 9.34 -3.39 4.89
CA THR A 10 8.05 -2.97 5.43
C THR A 10 8.04 -1.49 5.73
N ARG A 11 6.85 -0.90 5.69
CA ARG A 11 6.64 0.50 6.00
C ARG A 11 5.24 0.65 6.59
N ILE A 12 5.14 1.42 7.67
CA ILE A 12 3.83 1.73 8.24
C ILE A 12 3.41 3.10 7.72
N VAL A 13 2.18 3.18 7.23
CA VAL A 13 1.61 4.44 6.73
C VAL A 13 0.27 4.68 7.42
N THR A 14 -0.12 5.95 7.53
CA THR A 14 -1.40 6.31 8.13
C THR A 14 -2.24 7.02 7.10
N ILE A 15 -3.49 6.57 6.96
CA ILE A 15 -4.44 7.19 6.04
C ILE A 15 -4.71 8.62 6.48
N ALA A 16 -4.51 9.58 5.58
CA ALA A 16 -4.60 11.01 5.90
C ALA A 16 -5.85 11.69 5.34
N ASN A 17 -6.47 11.10 4.33
CA ASN A 17 -7.62 11.74 3.68
C ASN A 17 -8.94 11.37 4.35
N LYS A 18 -9.91 12.26 4.29
CA LYS A 18 -11.19 12.07 4.93
C LYS A 18 -11.91 10.81 4.51
N ARG A 19 -11.89 10.53 3.22
CA ARG A 19 -12.66 9.41 2.65
C ARG A 19 -11.97 8.07 2.77
N GLY A 20 -10.72 8.08 3.20
CA GLY A 20 -9.97 6.84 3.36
C GLY A 20 -9.68 6.17 2.03
N LEU A 21 -9.53 4.84 2.09
CA LEU A 21 -9.14 4.05 0.92
C LEU A 21 -10.37 3.66 0.11
N HIS A 22 -11.08 4.66 -0.39
CA HIS A 22 -12.27 4.46 -1.23
C HIS A 22 -11.83 4.06 -2.65
N ALA A 23 -12.81 3.82 -3.53
CA ALA A 23 -12.53 3.26 -4.84
C ALA A 23 -11.50 4.05 -5.64
N ARG A 24 -11.64 5.39 -5.69
CA ARG A 24 -10.71 6.21 -6.46
C ARG A 24 -9.30 6.18 -5.84
N ALA A 25 -9.22 6.24 -4.51
CA ALA A 25 -7.93 6.17 -3.82
C ALA A 25 -7.28 4.81 -4.06
N ALA A 26 -8.06 3.73 -3.96
CA ALA A 26 -7.54 2.39 -4.22
C ALA A 26 -7.04 2.27 -5.66
N ALA A 27 -7.76 2.86 -6.62
CA ALA A 27 -7.33 2.83 -8.01
C ALA A 27 -6.00 3.56 -8.20
N LYS A 28 -5.83 4.72 -7.55
CA LYS A 28 -4.56 5.45 -7.62
C LYS A 28 -3.42 4.62 -7.03
N PHE A 29 -3.69 3.95 -5.92
CA PHE A 29 -2.70 3.11 -5.26
C PHE A 29 -2.26 1.97 -6.18
N VAL A 30 -3.24 1.27 -6.78
CA VAL A 30 -2.96 0.17 -7.69
C VAL A 30 -2.16 0.65 -8.91
N THR A 31 -2.58 1.76 -9.50
CA THR A 31 -1.91 2.31 -10.68
C THR A 31 -0.44 2.61 -10.38
N LEU A 32 -0.18 3.19 -9.20
CA LEU A 32 1.20 3.50 -8.82
C LEU A 32 1.97 2.22 -8.54
N ALA A 33 1.38 1.26 -7.82
CA ALA A 33 2.05 0.00 -7.51
C ALA A 33 2.44 -0.76 -8.77
N GLU A 34 1.63 -0.66 -9.82
CA GLU A 34 1.89 -1.36 -11.07
C GLU A 34 3.12 -0.85 -11.81
N ARG A 35 3.64 0.31 -11.42
CA ARG A 35 4.85 0.86 -12.05
C ARG A 35 6.11 0.16 -11.58
N PHE A 36 6.02 -0.66 -10.55
CA PHE A 36 7.19 -1.30 -9.94
C PHE A 36 7.13 -2.79 -10.18
N GLY A 37 8.31 -3.40 -10.24
CA GLY A 37 8.40 -4.85 -10.37
C GLY A 37 8.17 -5.56 -9.05
N ALA A 38 8.36 -4.86 -7.93
CA ALA A 38 8.21 -5.45 -6.62
C ALA A 38 6.77 -5.91 -6.38
N SER A 39 6.64 -6.99 -5.63
CA SER A 39 5.36 -7.46 -5.14
C SER A 39 5.07 -6.72 -3.84
N VAL A 40 3.91 -6.07 -3.76
CA VAL A 40 3.54 -5.29 -2.58
C VAL A 40 2.23 -5.81 -2.01
N GLU A 41 2.22 -5.99 -0.70
CA GLU A 41 1.02 -6.36 0.05
C GLU A 41 0.69 -5.28 1.06
N VAL A 42 -0.58 -5.15 1.37
CA VAL A 42 -1.08 -4.19 2.35
C VAL A 42 -1.80 -4.94 3.44
N VAL A 43 -1.43 -4.65 4.70
CA VAL A 43 -1.98 -5.34 5.85
C VAL A 43 -2.58 -4.33 6.81
N ARG A 44 -3.80 -4.59 7.25
CA ARG A 44 -4.44 -3.80 8.28
C ARG A 44 -4.61 -4.66 9.53
N GLY A 45 -3.85 -4.33 10.59
CA GLY A 45 -3.96 -5.03 11.86
C GLY A 45 -3.79 -6.53 11.71
N GLY A 46 -4.71 -7.29 12.27
CA GLY A 46 -4.68 -8.75 12.19
C GLY A 46 -5.37 -9.32 10.96
N GLU A 47 -5.78 -8.47 10.01
CA GLU A 47 -6.46 -8.94 8.82
C GLU A 47 -5.48 -9.62 7.86
N PRO A 48 -5.98 -10.51 6.99
CA PRO A 48 -5.12 -11.10 5.98
C PRO A 48 -4.56 -10.05 5.03
N PRO A 49 -3.34 -10.25 4.52
CA PRO A 49 -2.75 -9.32 3.56
C PRO A 49 -3.57 -9.28 2.26
N VAL A 50 -3.60 -8.10 1.63
CA VAL A 50 -4.20 -7.96 0.31
C VAL A 50 -3.14 -7.46 -0.66
N SER A 51 -3.28 -7.82 -1.93
CA SER A 51 -2.35 -7.37 -2.95
C SER A 51 -2.54 -5.89 -3.23
N ALA A 52 -1.44 -5.16 -3.36
CA ALA A 52 -1.48 -3.75 -3.76
C ALA A 52 -2.00 -3.57 -5.19
N ARG A 53 -2.22 -4.66 -5.92
CA ARG A 53 -2.76 -4.61 -7.28
C ARG A 53 -4.24 -4.98 -7.34
N SER A 54 -4.89 -5.12 -6.18
CA SER A 54 -6.30 -5.47 -6.11
C SER A 54 -7.10 -4.30 -5.57
N ILE A 55 -7.81 -3.59 -6.43
CA ILE A 55 -8.67 -2.49 -6.00
C ILE A 55 -9.70 -3.00 -4.99
N MET A 56 -10.33 -4.12 -5.31
CA MET A 56 -11.35 -4.70 -4.44
C MET A 56 -10.77 -5.08 -3.07
N GLY A 57 -9.58 -5.74 -3.09
CA GLY A 57 -8.93 -6.12 -1.85
C GLY A 57 -8.63 -4.92 -0.97
N LEU A 58 -8.12 -3.85 -1.58
CA LEU A 58 -7.79 -2.64 -0.83
C LEU A 58 -9.05 -2.01 -0.24
N MET A 59 -10.14 -1.96 -0.99
CA MET A 59 -11.38 -1.39 -0.50
C MET A 59 -11.95 -2.19 0.67
N MET A 60 -11.79 -3.51 0.61
CA MET A 60 -12.31 -4.38 1.67
C MET A 60 -11.57 -4.25 2.99
N LEU A 61 -10.41 -3.59 2.99
CA LEU A 61 -9.72 -3.30 4.25
C LEU A 61 -10.50 -2.33 5.13
N GLY A 62 -11.37 -1.53 4.53
CA GLY A 62 -12.19 -0.59 5.27
C GLY A 62 -11.38 0.50 5.98
N ALA A 63 -10.21 0.84 5.43
CA ALA A 63 -9.29 1.77 6.08
C ALA A 63 -9.75 3.21 5.90
N GLY A 64 -10.09 3.86 7.01
CA GLY A 64 -10.48 5.26 7.00
C GLY A 64 -9.38 6.15 7.55
N LYS A 65 -9.66 7.44 7.63
CA LYS A 65 -8.70 8.43 8.12
C LYS A 65 -8.18 8.02 9.49
N GLY A 66 -6.87 8.09 9.66
CA GLY A 66 -6.22 7.73 10.90
C GLY A 66 -5.86 6.26 11.03
N CYS A 67 -6.32 5.42 10.09
CA CYS A 67 -6.03 4.00 10.13
C CYS A 67 -4.60 3.76 9.68
N ALA A 68 -3.87 2.93 10.42
CA ALA A 68 -2.51 2.55 10.07
C ALA A 68 -2.53 1.29 9.21
N LEU A 69 -1.71 1.29 8.18
CA LEU A 69 -1.54 0.15 7.29
C LEU A 69 -0.07 -0.21 7.22
N GLU A 70 0.22 -1.50 7.12
CA GLU A 70 1.58 -1.95 6.90
C GLU A 70 1.74 -2.32 5.42
N LEU A 71 2.72 -1.73 4.77
CA LEU A 71 3.06 -2.06 3.39
C LEU A 71 4.25 -3.00 3.42
N ARG A 72 4.16 -4.11 2.72
CA ARG A 72 5.23 -5.11 2.62
C ARG A 72 5.62 -5.25 1.17
N ALA A 73 6.89 -5.04 0.85
CA ALA A 73 7.35 -5.09 -0.53
C ALA A 73 8.54 -6.01 -0.67
N GLU A 74 8.55 -6.78 -1.74
CA GLU A 74 9.63 -7.71 -2.04
C GLU A 74 9.94 -7.63 -3.53
N GLY A 75 11.22 -7.44 -3.86
CA GLY A 75 11.64 -7.34 -5.24
C GLY A 75 12.76 -6.34 -5.39
N TRP A 76 13.31 -6.24 -6.62
CA TRP A 76 14.50 -5.44 -6.87
C TRP A 76 14.29 -3.94 -6.62
N ASP A 77 13.07 -3.45 -6.79
CA ASP A 77 12.74 -2.04 -6.58
C ASP A 77 11.79 -1.84 -5.40
N ALA A 78 11.87 -2.73 -4.40
CA ALA A 78 10.95 -2.70 -3.26
C ALA A 78 11.03 -1.38 -2.50
N LYS A 79 12.25 -0.83 -2.29
CA LYS A 79 12.40 0.41 -1.56
C LYS A 79 11.72 1.56 -2.30
N GLU A 80 11.96 1.66 -3.60
CA GLU A 80 11.37 2.70 -4.41
C GLU A 80 9.85 2.60 -4.42
N ALA A 81 9.33 1.37 -4.48
CA ALA A 81 7.89 1.16 -4.44
C ALA A 81 7.31 1.65 -3.12
N LEU A 82 7.94 1.29 -2.00
CA LEU A 82 7.47 1.73 -0.69
C LEU A 82 7.54 3.24 -0.54
N ASP A 83 8.62 3.86 -1.01
CA ASP A 83 8.75 5.31 -0.94
C ASP A 83 7.62 6.00 -1.70
N ALA A 84 7.34 5.53 -2.92
CA ALA A 84 6.31 6.13 -3.75
C ALA A 84 4.91 5.95 -3.15
N LEU A 85 4.61 4.72 -2.70
CA LEU A 85 3.29 4.43 -2.14
C LEU A 85 3.08 5.17 -0.82
N THR A 86 4.12 5.27 0.00
CA THR A 86 4.06 6.02 1.25
C THR A 86 3.75 7.49 0.96
N ALA A 87 4.42 8.07 -0.02
CA ALA A 87 4.19 9.48 -0.38
C ALA A 87 2.75 9.69 -0.85
N LEU A 88 2.20 8.76 -1.62
CA LEU A 88 0.83 8.88 -2.10
C LEU A 88 -0.16 8.87 -0.94
N VAL A 89 0.02 7.92 0.00
CA VAL A 89 -0.87 7.80 1.15
C VAL A 89 -0.77 9.04 2.04
N GLU A 90 0.47 9.50 2.30
CA GLU A 90 0.68 10.65 3.18
C GLU A 90 0.19 11.95 2.56
N ALA A 91 0.13 12.02 1.23
CA ALA A 91 -0.46 13.16 0.54
C ALA A 91 -1.99 13.08 0.46
N GLY A 92 -2.60 12.10 1.12
CA GLY A 92 -4.05 11.94 1.11
C GLY A 92 -4.57 11.60 -0.27
N PHE A 93 -3.79 10.86 -1.06
CA PHE A 93 -4.13 10.48 -2.44
C PHE A 93 -4.40 11.72 -3.31
N ASP A 94 -3.78 12.84 -2.95
CA ASP A 94 -3.92 14.11 -3.64
C ASP A 94 -5.36 14.63 -3.65
N GLU A 95 -6.16 14.21 -2.69
CA GLU A 95 -7.53 14.68 -2.56
C GLU A 95 -7.58 16.01 -1.83
N ARG A 96 -8.54 16.83 -2.22
CA ARG A 96 -8.83 18.07 -1.53
C ARG A 96 -10.12 17.87 -0.73
N ASP A 97 -9.98 17.81 0.54
CA ASP A 97 -11.12 17.61 1.42
C ASP A 97 -11.78 18.91 1.79
#